data_1b6675cdc8f299283cfb591ff5088b7a
#
_entry.id   1b6675cdc8f299283cfb591ff5088b7a
#
_cell.length_a   1.000
_cell.length_b   1.000
_cell.length_c   1.000
_cell.angle_alpha   90.00
_cell.angle_beta   90.00
_cell.angle_gamma   90.00
#
_symmetry.space_group_name_H-M   'P 1'
#
loop_
_entity.id
_entity.type
_entity.pdbx_description
1 polymer ?
#
loop_
_entity_poly.entity_id
_entity_poly.type
_entity_poly.pdbx_seq_one_letter_code
_entity_poly.pdbx_strand_id
1 'polypeptide(L)'
;MIQKLFKTAVVSLSLFTFTSNIYPCTSFSLSDSRHHFFGKNYDFPIGNAHVSINKRNLVKVSLPLNDEKRVAWVSKYGSITFNQFGKEMPSGGMNEAGLVIELMALDKPEYPAIDSRFGLTELQWIQYMLDNYSSVDEVLASDNAMRMSLYSTYPIHVLISDKSGDAGVLEYVNNKTVIHHNHSLPFTALSNDTYDNSLNYMKHFRYIHSPRQLPQTTSSLDRFVRASYYTKNYSCRYNPIDYSFMILGSVNQGYFTQWSIVYDINNMKISYKTLTNDKIRTISMNDFDFSPVTPALYIDIDSDIQNGNLDFMPYSSTENKALIELVFSSLDEFVGIPQEFRDLLAQLHETTVPLPIVGR
;
A
#
# COMPACT_ATOMS: atom_id res chain seq x y z
N MET A 1 -21.29 -12.09 22.88
CA MET A 1 -21.10 -10.73 23.50
C MET A 1 -20.57 -9.72 22.51
N ILE A 2 -19.65 -10.09 21.63
CA ILE A 2 -19.05 -9.23 20.58
C ILE A 2 -20.10 -8.73 19.55
N GLN A 3 -21.08 -9.54 19.16
CA GLN A 3 -22.13 -9.13 18.20
C GLN A 3 -23.12 -8.05 18.69
N LYS A 4 -23.24 -7.83 20.01
CA LYS A 4 -24.13 -6.78 20.55
C LYS A 4 -23.47 -5.41 20.62
N LEU A 5 -22.14 -5.33 20.73
CA LEU A 5 -21.39 -4.06 20.78
C LEU A 5 -21.39 -3.33 19.41
N PHE A 6 -21.43 -4.08 18.31
CA PHE A 6 -21.38 -3.51 16.96
C PHE A 6 -22.63 -2.80 16.49
N LYS A 7 -23.80 -3.07 17.04
CA LYS A 7 -25.05 -2.43 16.60
C LYS A 7 -25.18 -0.96 16.96
N THR A 8 -24.39 -0.46 17.89
CA THR A 8 -24.48 0.92 18.39
C THR A 8 -23.44 1.87 17.78
N ALA A 9 -22.30 1.37 17.34
CA ALA A 9 -21.19 2.19 16.85
C ALA A 9 -21.36 2.72 15.42
N VAL A 10 -22.22 2.11 14.61
CA VAL A 10 -22.32 2.39 13.17
C VAL A 10 -23.31 3.51 12.82
N VAL A 11 -24.17 3.93 13.76
CA VAL A 11 -25.27 4.89 13.47
C VAL A 11 -24.80 6.35 13.42
N SER A 12 -23.59 6.68 13.87
CA SER A 12 -23.16 8.09 14.01
C SER A 12 -22.22 8.61 12.92
N LEU A 13 -21.84 7.81 11.94
CA LEU A 13 -20.82 8.21 10.94
C LEU A 13 -21.39 8.87 9.65
N SER A 14 -22.67 9.13 9.55
CA SER A 14 -23.33 9.47 8.27
C SER A 14 -23.51 10.95 7.97
N LEU A 15 -22.90 11.91 8.68
CA LEU A 15 -23.13 13.36 8.43
C LEU A 15 -21.90 14.25 8.65
N PHE A 16 -20.74 13.90 8.12
CA PHE A 16 -19.66 14.87 7.98
C PHE A 16 -19.33 15.05 6.49
N THR A 17 -19.69 16.23 5.97
CA THR A 17 -19.16 16.73 4.70
C THR A 17 -17.71 17.14 4.93
N PHE A 18 -16.79 16.21 4.77
CA PHE A 18 -15.38 16.53 4.77
C PHE A 18 -15.00 17.11 3.40
N THR A 19 -14.40 18.29 3.41
CA THR A 19 -13.54 18.69 2.30
C THR A 19 -12.35 17.72 2.34
N SER A 20 -12.37 16.69 1.51
CA SER A 20 -11.30 15.71 1.44
C SER A 20 -10.01 16.41 1.02
N ASN A 21 -9.11 16.61 1.95
CA ASN A 21 -7.73 16.90 1.63
C ASN A 21 -7.17 15.62 1.00
N ILE A 22 -7.07 15.60 -0.32
CA ILE A 22 -6.47 14.48 -1.03
C ILE A 22 -4.97 14.56 -0.78
N TYR A 23 -4.44 13.58 -0.06
CA TYR A 23 -3.01 13.47 0.17
C TYR A 23 -2.35 12.87 -1.08
N PRO A 24 -1.48 13.65 -1.74
CA PRO A 24 -0.95 13.28 -3.03
C PRO A 24 0.14 12.23 -2.90
N CYS A 25 -0.09 11.02 -3.37
CA CYS A 25 0.92 9.97 -3.49
C CYS A 25 1.37 9.78 -4.95
N THR A 26 2.51 9.13 -5.15
CA THR A 26 2.96 8.71 -6.48
C THR A 26 3.66 7.38 -6.41
N SER A 27 3.33 6.48 -7.31
CA SER A 27 4.03 5.22 -7.52
C SER A 27 4.40 5.00 -8.97
N PHE A 28 5.40 4.17 -9.21
CA PHE A 28 5.78 3.74 -10.53
C PHE A 28 6.40 2.34 -10.50
N SER A 29 6.29 1.60 -11.59
CA SER A 29 7.06 0.40 -11.85
C SER A 29 8.11 0.69 -12.92
N LEU A 30 9.36 0.29 -12.68
CA LEU A 30 10.52 0.50 -13.54
C LEU A 30 11.12 -0.84 -13.88
N SER A 31 11.31 -1.12 -15.16
CA SER A 31 11.84 -2.41 -15.60
C SER A 31 12.96 -2.22 -16.62
N ASP A 32 13.97 -3.07 -16.55
CA ASP A 32 14.87 -3.36 -17.64
C ASP A 32 14.73 -4.84 -18.06
N SER A 33 15.58 -5.32 -18.94
CA SER A 33 15.49 -6.69 -19.46
C SER A 33 15.70 -7.79 -18.39
N ARG A 34 16.14 -7.45 -17.17
CA ARG A 34 16.53 -8.40 -16.13
C ARG A 34 16.06 -8.05 -14.72
N HIS A 35 15.74 -6.79 -14.49
CA HIS A 35 15.45 -6.29 -13.15
C HIS A 35 14.18 -5.45 -13.16
N HIS A 36 13.38 -5.62 -12.11
CA HIS A 36 12.14 -4.93 -11.92
C HIS A 36 12.17 -4.22 -10.56
N PHE A 37 11.82 -2.94 -10.60
CA PHE A 37 11.81 -2.05 -9.45
C PHE A 37 10.45 -1.40 -9.34
N PHE A 38 10.06 -1.11 -8.12
CA PHE A 38 8.85 -0.35 -7.86
C PHE A 38 9.18 0.79 -6.92
N GLY A 39 8.70 2.00 -7.19
CA GLY A 39 8.93 3.18 -6.37
C GLY A 39 7.64 3.75 -5.83
N LYS A 40 7.65 4.24 -4.58
CA LYS A 40 6.51 4.84 -3.89
C LYS A 40 6.93 6.04 -3.06
N ASN A 41 6.26 7.19 -3.24
CA ASN A 41 6.16 8.23 -2.22
C ASN A 41 4.83 8.10 -1.48
N TYR A 42 4.90 7.99 -0.18
CA TYR A 42 3.75 8.09 0.72
C TYR A 42 3.65 9.53 1.22
N ASP A 43 2.65 10.23 0.73
CA ASP A 43 2.40 11.62 1.07
C ASP A 43 1.20 11.69 2.01
N PHE A 44 1.44 12.10 3.26
CA PHE A 44 0.44 12.15 4.32
C PHE A 44 0.85 13.21 5.36
N PRO A 45 -0.06 13.72 6.23
CA PRO A 45 0.30 14.72 7.23
C PRO A 45 1.28 14.24 8.28
N ILE A 46 1.28 12.93 8.59
CA ILE A 46 2.15 12.31 9.60
C ILE A 46 2.80 11.06 9.03
N GLY A 47 4.00 10.74 9.52
CA GLY A 47 4.83 9.64 9.01
C GLY A 47 4.98 8.44 9.96
N ASN A 48 4.39 8.49 11.15
CA ASN A 48 4.50 7.41 12.14
C ASN A 48 3.93 6.10 11.59
N ALA A 49 4.73 5.05 11.60
CA ALA A 49 4.37 3.74 11.09
C ALA A 49 5.29 2.64 11.59
N HIS A 50 4.84 1.40 11.46
CA HIS A 50 5.70 0.22 11.62
C HIS A 50 6.00 -0.44 10.27
N VAL A 51 7.24 -0.87 10.08
CA VAL A 51 7.58 -1.86 9.07
C VAL A 51 7.39 -3.23 9.70
N SER A 52 6.50 -4.05 9.13
CA SER A 52 6.05 -5.31 9.72
C SER A 52 6.46 -6.51 8.89
N ILE A 53 6.94 -7.57 9.56
CA ILE A 53 7.19 -8.88 8.96
C ILE A 53 5.98 -9.76 9.22
N ASN A 54 5.22 -10.07 8.16
CA ASN A 54 4.02 -10.90 8.23
C ASN A 54 4.34 -12.34 7.91
N LYS A 55 3.70 -13.27 8.60
CA LYS A 55 3.95 -14.70 8.48
C LYS A 55 2.98 -15.37 7.51
N ARG A 56 3.47 -16.41 6.82
CA ARG A 56 2.62 -17.34 6.07
C ARG A 56 2.00 -18.39 7.00
N ASN A 57 1.02 -19.14 6.49
CA ASN A 57 0.30 -20.20 7.19
C ASN A 57 -0.42 -19.72 8.48
N LEU A 58 -0.89 -18.46 8.48
CA LEU A 58 -1.77 -17.93 9.50
C LEU A 58 -3.20 -17.89 8.98
N VAL A 59 -4.15 -18.38 9.76
CA VAL A 59 -5.57 -18.17 9.54
C VAL A 59 -5.89 -16.72 9.93
N LYS A 60 -6.48 -15.99 9.01
CA LYS A 60 -6.88 -14.59 9.19
C LYS A 60 -8.36 -14.42 8.84
N VAL A 61 -8.98 -13.38 9.37
CA VAL A 61 -10.39 -13.06 9.15
C VAL A 61 -10.58 -11.60 8.78
N SER A 62 -11.59 -11.32 7.95
CA SER A 62 -11.96 -9.94 7.61
C SER A 62 -12.53 -9.21 8.81
N LEU A 63 -12.32 -7.88 8.87
CA LEU A 63 -13.03 -7.01 9.78
C LEU A 63 -14.56 -7.21 9.63
N PRO A 64 -15.32 -7.13 10.72
CA PRO A 64 -16.77 -7.26 10.67
C PRO A 64 -17.39 -5.96 10.14
N LEU A 65 -17.46 -5.81 8.83
CA LEU A 65 -18.16 -4.73 8.16
C LEU A 65 -19.65 -5.04 8.11
N ASN A 66 -20.48 -4.00 8.27
CA ASN A 66 -21.94 -4.16 8.15
C ASN A 66 -22.29 -4.53 6.72
N ASP A 67 -23.23 -5.47 6.61
CA ASP A 67 -23.80 -5.95 5.34
C ASP A 67 -22.78 -6.58 4.38
N GLU A 68 -21.50 -6.64 4.73
CA GLU A 68 -20.48 -7.30 3.95
C GLU A 68 -20.37 -8.79 4.23
N LYS A 69 -20.19 -9.55 3.18
CA LYS A 69 -19.88 -10.97 3.30
C LYS A 69 -18.44 -11.15 3.80
N ARG A 70 -18.32 -11.73 5.01
CA ARG A 70 -17.04 -11.96 5.65
C ARG A 70 -16.25 -13.09 4.97
N VAL A 71 -14.94 -12.96 4.99
CA VAL A 71 -14.00 -13.98 4.51
C VAL A 71 -13.01 -14.36 5.62
N ALA A 72 -12.67 -15.65 5.65
CA ALA A 72 -11.49 -16.17 6.34
C ALA A 72 -10.55 -16.76 5.31
N TRP A 73 -9.25 -16.55 5.50
CA TRP A 73 -8.23 -17.10 4.60
C TRP A 73 -7.02 -17.60 5.38
N VAL A 74 -6.17 -18.33 4.70
CA VAL A 74 -4.85 -18.71 5.20
C VAL A 74 -3.81 -17.97 4.39
N SER A 75 -2.91 -17.22 5.05
CA SER A 75 -1.82 -16.55 4.35
C SER A 75 -0.92 -17.60 3.69
N LYS A 76 -0.84 -17.57 2.37
CA LYS A 76 0.01 -18.45 1.56
C LYS A 76 1.45 -17.92 1.55
N TYR A 77 1.59 -16.60 1.54
CA TYR A 77 2.88 -15.92 1.51
C TYR A 77 3.07 -15.07 2.76
N GLY A 78 4.33 -14.97 3.22
CA GLY A 78 4.77 -13.93 4.12
C GLY A 78 5.03 -12.64 3.35
N SER A 79 5.08 -11.52 4.05
CA SER A 79 5.31 -10.22 3.43
C SER A 79 6.03 -9.26 4.36
N ILE A 80 6.64 -8.23 3.77
CA ILE A 80 7.10 -7.03 4.47
C ILE A 80 6.20 -5.88 4.08
N THR A 81 5.57 -5.24 5.06
CA THR A 81 4.56 -4.21 4.85
C THR A 81 4.82 -2.96 5.66
N PHE A 82 4.34 -1.82 5.16
CA PHE A 82 4.40 -0.51 5.81
C PHE A 82 3.01 -0.19 6.38
N ASN A 83 2.94 -0.09 7.71
CA ASN A 83 1.68 -0.07 8.45
C ASN A 83 1.56 1.19 9.31
N GLN A 84 0.73 2.14 8.91
CA GLN A 84 0.40 3.32 9.70
C GLN A 84 -0.82 3.09 10.62
N PHE A 85 -1.80 2.34 10.16
CA PHE A 85 -3.07 2.12 10.84
C PHE A 85 -3.13 0.80 11.61
N GLY A 86 -1.97 0.28 12.01
CA GLY A 86 -1.83 -0.96 12.75
C GLY A 86 -1.52 -2.17 11.88
N LYS A 87 -1.10 -3.23 12.55
CA LYS A 87 -0.76 -4.50 11.89
C LYS A 87 -1.99 -5.12 11.21
N GLU A 88 -1.80 -5.77 10.10
CA GLU A 88 -2.83 -6.29 9.18
C GLU A 88 -3.56 -5.21 8.34
N MET A 89 -3.15 -3.92 8.48
CA MET A 89 -3.71 -2.78 7.74
C MET A 89 -2.60 -2.00 7.01
N PRO A 90 -1.91 -2.62 6.04
CA PRO A 90 -0.79 -1.99 5.35
C PRO A 90 -1.23 -0.94 4.33
N SER A 91 -0.42 0.11 4.20
CA SER A 91 -0.49 1.04 3.06
C SER A 91 0.08 0.41 1.78
N GLY A 92 0.97 -0.56 1.91
CA GLY A 92 1.60 -1.31 0.83
C GLY A 92 2.67 -2.25 1.33
N GLY A 93 3.34 -2.94 0.40
CA GLY A 93 4.41 -3.87 0.73
C GLY A 93 4.76 -4.84 -0.40
N MET A 94 5.66 -5.77 -0.08
CA MET A 94 6.11 -6.85 -0.97
C MET A 94 6.00 -8.20 -0.26
N ASN A 95 5.53 -9.23 -0.96
CA ASN A 95 5.47 -10.59 -0.44
C ASN A 95 6.64 -11.48 -0.91
N GLU A 96 6.74 -12.69 -0.36
CA GLU A 96 7.79 -13.69 -0.68
C GLU A 96 7.84 -14.10 -2.16
N ALA A 97 6.76 -13.92 -2.91
CA ALA A 97 6.72 -14.19 -4.33
C ALA A 97 7.25 -13.03 -5.18
N GLY A 98 7.43 -11.85 -4.58
CA GLY A 98 7.83 -10.61 -5.27
C GLY A 98 6.66 -9.83 -5.85
N LEU A 99 5.44 -10.07 -5.36
CA LEU A 99 4.30 -9.22 -5.63
C LEU A 99 4.39 -7.95 -4.78
N VAL A 100 4.30 -6.78 -5.41
CA VAL A 100 4.28 -5.46 -4.78
C VAL A 100 2.92 -4.82 -5.03
N ILE A 101 2.32 -4.27 -3.97
CA ILE A 101 1.08 -3.49 -4.05
C ILE A 101 1.25 -2.22 -3.23
N GLU A 102 0.91 -1.07 -3.83
CA GLU A 102 0.94 0.23 -3.16
C GLU A 102 -0.32 1.03 -3.46
N LEU A 103 -0.87 1.63 -2.42
CA LEU A 103 -2.04 2.50 -2.53
C LEU A 103 -1.67 3.94 -2.90
N MET A 104 -2.55 4.61 -3.62
CA MET A 104 -2.64 6.06 -3.73
C MET A 104 -4.07 6.51 -3.43
N ALA A 105 -4.24 7.67 -2.79
CA ALA A 105 -5.57 8.26 -2.69
C ALA A 105 -6.10 8.58 -4.10
N LEU A 106 -7.38 8.32 -4.35
CA LEU A 106 -8.05 8.64 -5.60
C LEU A 106 -9.04 9.80 -5.39
N ASP A 107 -8.96 10.83 -6.24
CA ASP A 107 -9.96 11.90 -6.22
C ASP A 107 -11.31 11.39 -6.72
N LYS A 108 -12.36 11.61 -5.92
CA LYS A 108 -13.75 11.28 -6.26
C LYS A 108 -14.02 9.84 -6.74
N PRO A 109 -13.60 8.83 -5.99
CA PRO A 109 -13.92 7.46 -6.34
C PRO A 109 -15.39 7.15 -6.09
N GLU A 110 -15.91 6.25 -6.89
CA GLU A 110 -17.22 5.66 -6.73
C GLU A 110 -17.04 4.14 -6.68
N TYR A 111 -17.00 3.61 -5.45
CA TYR A 111 -16.82 2.16 -5.23
C TYR A 111 -18.06 1.38 -5.65
N PRO A 112 -17.89 0.15 -6.14
CA PRO A 112 -19.02 -0.72 -6.45
C PRO A 112 -19.91 -0.95 -5.23
N ALA A 113 -21.21 -0.99 -5.45
CA ALA A 113 -22.17 -1.36 -4.40
C ALA A 113 -21.89 -2.77 -3.85
N ILE A 114 -22.38 -3.03 -2.64
CA ILE A 114 -22.33 -4.36 -2.03
C ILE A 114 -23.05 -5.37 -2.95
N ASP A 115 -22.38 -6.49 -3.23
CA ASP A 115 -22.85 -7.57 -4.06
C ASP A 115 -22.53 -8.95 -3.45
N SER A 116 -22.52 -10.01 -4.27
CA SER A 116 -22.27 -11.37 -3.78
C SER A 116 -20.78 -11.66 -3.45
N ARG A 117 -19.85 -10.79 -3.82
CA ARG A 117 -18.43 -10.92 -3.52
C ARG A 117 -18.17 -10.71 -2.03
N PHE A 118 -17.04 -11.20 -1.55
CA PHE A 118 -16.54 -10.86 -0.23
C PHE A 118 -16.04 -9.41 -0.20
N GLY A 119 -16.37 -8.67 0.84
CA GLY A 119 -15.93 -7.28 1.03
C GLY A 119 -14.79 -7.18 2.04
N LEU A 120 -13.74 -6.44 1.69
CA LEU A 120 -12.62 -6.09 2.56
C LEU A 120 -12.45 -4.58 2.62
N THR A 121 -12.04 -4.04 3.78
CA THR A 121 -11.58 -2.65 3.84
C THR A 121 -10.39 -2.46 2.90
N GLU A 122 -10.12 -1.23 2.50
CA GLU A 122 -9.08 -0.89 1.53
C GLU A 122 -7.71 -1.47 1.93
N LEU A 123 -7.32 -1.25 3.19
CA LEU A 123 -6.01 -1.70 3.69
C LEU A 123 -5.97 -3.22 3.92
N GLN A 124 -7.07 -3.81 4.41
CA GLN A 124 -7.13 -5.26 4.59
C GLN A 124 -7.19 -6.00 3.25
N TRP A 125 -7.73 -5.37 2.20
CA TRP A 125 -7.67 -5.88 0.83
C TRP A 125 -6.20 -6.01 0.37
N ILE A 126 -5.37 -5.00 0.62
CA ILE A 126 -3.93 -5.06 0.29
C ILE A 126 -3.26 -6.23 1.01
N GLN A 127 -3.52 -6.40 2.32
CA GLN A 127 -2.96 -7.52 3.08
C GLN A 127 -3.44 -8.87 2.52
N TYR A 128 -4.73 -8.98 2.17
CA TYR A 128 -5.28 -10.19 1.58
C TYR A 128 -4.62 -10.54 0.24
N MET A 129 -4.39 -9.55 -0.63
CA MET A 129 -3.72 -9.78 -1.90
C MET A 129 -2.28 -10.22 -1.73
N LEU A 130 -1.52 -9.58 -0.85
CA LEU A 130 -0.15 -9.96 -0.52
C LEU A 130 -0.07 -11.36 0.13
N ASP A 131 -1.07 -11.74 0.92
CA ASP A 131 -1.14 -13.06 1.56
C ASP A 131 -1.42 -14.20 0.57
N ASN A 132 -2.16 -13.96 -0.51
CA ASN A 132 -2.74 -15.03 -1.32
C ASN A 132 -2.18 -15.16 -2.73
N TYR A 133 -1.66 -14.08 -3.32
CA TYR A 133 -1.31 -14.03 -4.74
C TYR A 133 0.18 -13.77 -4.98
N SER A 134 0.65 -14.18 -6.15
CA SER A 134 2.06 -14.10 -6.55
C SER A 134 2.29 -13.24 -7.79
N SER A 135 1.21 -12.86 -8.50
CA SER A 135 1.30 -12.14 -9.76
C SER A 135 0.22 -11.08 -9.92
N VAL A 136 0.46 -10.13 -10.81
CA VAL A 136 -0.48 -9.10 -11.20
C VAL A 136 -1.76 -9.72 -11.75
N ASP A 137 -1.66 -10.70 -12.65
CA ASP A 137 -2.81 -11.38 -13.23
C ASP A 137 -3.72 -12.03 -12.18
N GLU A 138 -3.13 -12.69 -11.17
CA GLU A 138 -3.90 -13.31 -10.07
C GLU A 138 -4.67 -12.25 -9.26
N VAL A 139 -4.03 -11.12 -8.95
CA VAL A 139 -4.68 -10.02 -8.22
C VAL A 139 -5.81 -9.43 -9.03
N LEU A 140 -5.59 -9.11 -10.31
CA LEU A 140 -6.63 -8.54 -11.17
C LEU A 140 -7.82 -9.49 -11.36
N ALA A 141 -7.56 -10.80 -11.49
CA ALA A 141 -8.60 -11.81 -11.60
C ALA A 141 -9.42 -11.99 -10.31
N SER A 142 -8.85 -11.63 -9.15
CA SER A 142 -9.52 -11.77 -7.85
C SER A 142 -10.76 -10.87 -7.69
N ASP A 143 -10.89 -9.81 -8.48
CA ASP A 143 -12.07 -8.93 -8.46
C ASP A 143 -13.40 -9.69 -8.70
N ASN A 144 -13.35 -10.84 -9.34
CA ASN A 144 -14.53 -11.70 -9.51
C ASN A 144 -15.08 -12.27 -8.18
N ALA A 145 -14.28 -12.34 -7.13
CA ALA A 145 -14.63 -12.93 -5.84
C ALA A 145 -14.46 -11.98 -4.65
N MET A 146 -13.55 -11.04 -4.77
CA MET A 146 -13.16 -10.12 -3.70
C MET A 146 -13.40 -8.69 -4.13
N ARG A 147 -14.06 -7.91 -3.31
CA ARG A 147 -14.34 -6.50 -3.56
C ARG A 147 -13.68 -5.65 -2.50
N MET A 148 -13.04 -4.57 -2.91
CA MET A 148 -12.64 -3.51 -1.98
C MET A 148 -13.89 -2.71 -1.59
N SER A 149 -14.13 -2.59 -0.29
CA SER A 149 -15.23 -1.81 0.28
C SER A 149 -14.70 -0.50 0.80
N LEU A 150 -15.35 0.59 0.45
CA LEU A 150 -15.04 1.89 1.03
C LEU A 150 -15.45 1.90 2.49
N TYR A 151 -14.48 1.86 3.37
CA TYR A 151 -14.72 1.96 4.81
C TYR A 151 -14.10 3.23 5.39
N SER A 152 -12.99 3.67 4.83
CA SER A 152 -12.34 4.92 5.20
C SER A 152 -12.93 6.12 4.47
N THR A 153 -12.60 7.30 4.93
CA THR A 153 -12.89 8.56 4.22
C THR A 153 -11.90 8.83 3.08
N TYR A 154 -10.90 7.97 2.94
CA TYR A 154 -9.83 8.06 1.93
C TYR A 154 -9.94 6.92 0.93
N PRO A 155 -10.71 7.15 -0.11
CA PRO A 155 -10.77 6.20 -1.19
C PRO A 155 -9.45 6.10 -1.93
N ILE A 156 -9.13 4.89 -2.35
CA ILE A 156 -7.83 4.57 -2.95
C ILE A 156 -7.96 3.87 -4.30
N HIS A 157 -6.88 3.92 -5.04
CA HIS A 157 -6.57 3.02 -6.14
C HIS A 157 -5.16 2.45 -5.95
N VAL A 158 -4.80 1.44 -6.67
CA VAL A 158 -3.54 0.74 -6.47
C VAL A 158 -2.76 0.57 -7.76
N LEU A 159 -1.42 0.68 -7.65
CA LEU A 159 -0.48 0.16 -8.63
C LEU A 159 0.12 -1.13 -8.08
N ILE A 160 0.17 -2.15 -8.93
CA ILE A 160 0.62 -3.49 -8.64
C ILE A 160 1.76 -3.83 -9.58
N SER A 161 2.78 -4.55 -9.10
CA SER A 161 3.82 -5.12 -9.96
C SER A 161 4.32 -6.44 -9.39
N ASP A 162 4.90 -7.28 -10.24
CA ASP A 162 5.40 -8.58 -9.83
C ASP A 162 6.80 -8.90 -10.37
N LYS A 163 7.30 -10.06 -10.02
CA LYS A 163 8.65 -10.53 -10.34
C LYS A 163 8.87 -10.79 -11.84
N SER A 164 7.80 -10.90 -12.63
CA SER A 164 7.90 -11.02 -14.10
C SER A 164 8.14 -9.67 -14.78
N GLY A 165 7.96 -8.56 -14.04
CA GLY A 165 8.00 -7.19 -14.56
C GLY A 165 6.65 -6.71 -15.07
N ASP A 166 5.60 -7.50 -14.85
CA ASP A 166 4.24 -7.08 -15.14
C ASP A 166 3.77 -6.00 -14.16
N ALA A 167 2.84 -5.16 -14.62
CA ALA A 167 2.23 -4.11 -13.81
C ALA A 167 0.75 -3.93 -14.16
N GLY A 168 -0.04 -3.57 -13.16
CA GLY A 168 -1.47 -3.33 -13.30
C GLY A 168 -1.94 -2.19 -12.40
N VAL A 169 -2.97 -1.47 -12.84
CA VAL A 169 -3.70 -0.50 -12.05
C VAL A 169 -5.13 -1.00 -11.84
N LEU A 170 -5.59 -0.94 -10.61
CA LEU A 170 -6.97 -1.19 -10.25
C LEU A 170 -7.53 0.04 -9.55
N GLU A 171 -8.60 0.60 -10.10
CA GLU A 171 -9.27 1.79 -9.60
C GLU A 171 -10.80 1.67 -9.66
N TYR A 172 -11.50 2.54 -8.94
CA TYR A 172 -12.95 2.52 -8.84
C TYR A 172 -13.53 3.82 -9.39
N VAL A 173 -14.25 3.70 -10.50
CA VAL A 173 -14.81 4.84 -11.24
C VAL A 173 -16.25 4.50 -11.66
N ASN A 174 -17.17 5.41 -11.42
CA ASN A 174 -18.60 5.23 -11.78
C ASN A 174 -19.19 3.92 -11.22
N ASN A 175 -18.91 3.61 -9.95
CA ASN A 175 -19.38 2.41 -9.26
C ASN A 175 -18.91 1.07 -9.88
N LYS A 176 -17.78 1.10 -10.58
CA LYS A 176 -17.20 -0.07 -11.23
C LYS A 176 -15.73 -0.19 -10.95
N THR A 177 -15.25 -1.41 -10.91
CA THR A 177 -13.82 -1.68 -10.98
C THR A 177 -13.33 -1.41 -12.40
N VAL A 178 -12.31 -0.59 -12.52
CA VAL A 178 -11.60 -0.30 -13.78
C VAL A 178 -10.18 -0.83 -13.65
N ILE A 179 -9.79 -1.65 -14.62
CA ILE A 179 -8.48 -2.29 -14.65
C ILE A 179 -7.70 -1.79 -15.86
N HIS A 180 -6.50 -1.27 -15.62
CA HIS A 180 -5.55 -0.96 -16.67
C HIS A 180 -4.38 -1.95 -16.59
N HIS A 181 -4.19 -2.70 -17.66
CA HIS A 181 -3.20 -3.76 -17.76
C HIS A 181 -2.73 -3.91 -19.21
N ASN A 182 -1.51 -4.35 -19.42
CA ASN A 182 -0.95 -4.56 -20.77
C ASN A 182 -1.10 -3.31 -21.66
N HIS A 183 -1.79 -3.44 -22.79
CA HIS A 183 -1.98 -2.35 -23.77
C HIS A 183 -2.74 -1.14 -23.22
N SER A 184 -3.57 -1.32 -22.19
CA SER A 184 -4.29 -0.22 -21.52
C SER A 184 -3.42 0.48 -20.46
N LEU A 185 -2.20 -0.02 -20.18
CA LEU A 185 -1.24 0.56 -19.23
C LEU A 185 0.07 0.99 -19.95
N PRO A 186 0.04 1.96 -20.87
CA PRO A 186 1.24 2.39 -21.62
C PRO A 186 2.31 3.11 -20.79
N PHE A 187 1.96 3.55 -19.57
CA PHE A 187 2.86 4.13 -18.59
C PHE A 187 2.65 3.47 -17.24
N THR A 188 3.70 2.90 -16.68
CA THR A 188 3.68 2.20 -15.40
C THR A 188 3.88 3.16 -14.22
N ALA A 189 3.08 4.22 -14.17
CA ALA A 189 3.06 5.21 -13.10
C ALA A 189 1.61 5.48 -12.68
N LEU A 190 1.42 5.88 -11.43
CA LEU A 190 0.12 6.24 -10.88
C LEU A 190 0.28 7.39 -9.88
N SER A 191 -0.65 8.34 -9.89
CA SER A 191 -0.75 9.42 -8.93
C SER A 191 -2.16 9.45 -8.32
N ASN A 192 -2.83 10.59 -8.21
CA ASN A 192 -4.12 10.67 -7.50
C ASN A 192 -5.34 10.93 -8.40
N ASP A 193 -5.12 11.18 -9.68
CA ASP A 193 -6.20 11.22 -10.67
C ASP A 193 -6.47 9.82 -11.21
N THR A 194 -7.66 9.63 -11.80
CA THR A 194 -7.92 8.40 -12.55
C THR A 194 -6.86 8.22 -13.63
N TYR A 195 -6.54 6.96 -13.92
CA TYR A 195 -5.52 6.65 -14.91
C TYR A 195 -5.87 7.22 -16.30
N ASP A 196 -7.15 7.17 -16.69
CA ASP A 196 -7.62 7.75 -17.95
C ASP A 196 -7.43 9.27 -18.02
N ASN A 197 -7.70 10.02 -16.94
CA ASN A 197 -7.43 11.45 -16.87
C ASN A 197 -5.93 11.74 -17.01
N SER A 198 -5.12 10.94 -16.33
CA SER A 198 -3.66 11.03 -16.39
C SER A 198 -3.13 10.76 -17.81
N LEU A 199 -3.67 9.74 -18.51
CA LEU A 199 -3.35 9.47 -19.91
C LEU A 199 -3.78 10.59 -20.85
N ASN A 200 -4.97 11.15 -20.63
CA ASN A 200 -5.46 12.27 -21.44
C ASN A 200 -4.58 13.50 -21.27
N TYR A 201 -4.16 13.81 -20.04
CA TYR A 201 -3.24 14.90 -19.75
C TYR A 201 -1.86 14.67 -20.37
N MET A 202 -1.34 13.44 -20.33
CA MET A 202 -0.06 13.05 -20.92
C MET A 202 0.02 13.31 -22.42
N LYS A 203 -1.12 13.35 -23.15
CA LYS A 203 -1.13 13.65 -24.59
C LYS A 203 -0.58 15.04 -24.92
N HIS A 204 -0.64 15.99 -24.00
CA HIS A 204 -0.08 17.34 -24.17
C HIS A 204 1.45 17.33 -24.11
N PHE A 205 2.03 16.27 -23.55
CA PHE A 205 3.47 16.13 -23.31
C PHE A 205 4.16 15.10 -24.22
N ARG A 206 3.49 14.64 -25.27
CA ARG A 206 4.04 13.59 -26.19
C ARG A 206 5.33 13.96 -26.91
N TYR A 207 5.68 15.23 -26.98
CA TYR A 207 6.88 15.75 -27.66
C TYR A 207 7.94 16.30 -26.69
N ILE A 208 7.98 15.78 -25.47
CA ILE A 208 9.05 16.14 -24.53
C ILE A 208 10.35 15.43 -24.98
N HIS A 209 11.38 16.24 -25.22
CA HIS A 209 12.70 15.76 -25.61
C HIS A 209 13.76 15.96 -24.50
N SER A 210 13.42 16.66 -23.44
CA SER A 210 14.35 16.91 -22.33
C SER A 210 13.61 17.11 -21.00
N PRO A 211 14.23 16.76 -19.86
CA PRO A 211 13.64 16.98 -18.53
C PRO A 211 13.26 18.44 -18.23
N ARG A 212 13.89 19.41 -18.91
CA ARG A 212 13.58 20.85 -18.75
C ARG A 212 12.17 21.23 -19.22
N GLN A 213 11.55 20.41 -20.05
CA GLN A 213 10.21 20.62 -20.60
C GLN A 213 9.12 19.96 -19.73
N LEU A 214 9.50 19.23 -18.68
CA LEU A 214 8.56 18.60 -17.78
C LEU A 214 7.80 19.65 -16.97
N PRO A 215 6.50 19.42 -16.69
CA PRO A 215 5.73 20.30 -15.84
C PRO A 215 6.28 20.22 -14.40
N GLN A 216 6.28 21.36 -13.70
CA GLN A 216 6.98 21.50 -12.41
C GLN A 216 6.04 21.68 -11.21
N THR A 217 4.72 21.67 -11.41
CA THR A 217 3.81 21.83 -10.28
C THR A 217 3.70 20.55 -9.44
N THR A 218 3.12 20.65 -8.27
CA THR A 218 2.87 19.54 -7.36
C THR A 218 1.56 18.79 -7.66
N SER A 219 0.84 19.21 -8.72
CA SER A 219 -0.43 18.57 -9.10
C SER A 219 -0.25 17.08 -9.41
N SER A 220 -1.29 16.30 -9.19
CA SER A 220 -1.33 14.87 -9.48
C SER A 220 -0.93 14.59 -10.94
N LEU A 221 -1.53 15.30 -11.89
CA LEU A 221 -1.28 15.11 -13.32
C LEU A 221 0.17 15.44 -13.71
N ASP A 222 0.75 16.51 -13.15
CA ASP A 222 2.15 16.87 -13.42
C ASP A 222 3.13 15.84 -12.84
N ARG A 223 2.82 15.29 -11.66
CA ARG A 223 3.61 14.19 -11.05
C ARG A 223 3.54 12.93 -11.90
N PHE A 224 2.35 12.58 -12.40
CA PHE A 224 2.20 11.47 -13.34
C PHE A 224 3.06 11.65 -14.59
N VAL A 225 3.06 12.84 -15.20
CA VAL A 225 3.90 13.14 -16.38
C VAL A 225 5.37 12.95 -16.06
N ARG A 226 5.86 13.47 -14.92
CA ARG A 226 7.27 13.33 -14.52
C ARG A 226 7.66 11.87 -14.29
N ALA A 227 6.87 11.15 -13.47
CA ALA A 227 7.13 9.73 -13.22
C ALA A 227 7.12 8.92 -14.52
N SER A 228 6.12 9.11 -15.38
CA SER A 228 6.00 8.43 -16.68
C SER A 228 7.16 8.75 -17.62
N TYR A 229 7.61 10.00 -17.66
CA TYR A 229 8.75 10.37 -18.48
C TYR A 229 10.02 9.66 -18.03
N TYR A 230 10.33 9.70 -16.75
CA TYR A 230 11.56 9.09 -16.24
C TYR A 230 11.52 7.56 -16.32
N THR A 231 10.40 6.91 -16.03
CA THR A 231 10.30 5.44 -16.18
C THR A 231 10.52 5.01 -17.61
N LYS A 232 9.91 5.72 -18.58
CA LYS A 232 10.07 5.42 -20.01
C LYS A 232 11.49 5.66 -20.54
N ASN A 233 12.23 6.60 -19.95
CA ASN A 233 13.58 6.99 -20.37
C ASN A 233 14.67 6.36 -19.50
N TYR A 234 14.34 5.38 -18.66
CA TYR A 234 15.32 4.65 -17.90
C TYR A 234 16.29 3.90 -18.80
N SER A 235 17.54 3.87 -18.38
CA SER A 235 18.59 3.11 -19.04
C SER A 235 19.40 2.34 -18.00
N CYS A 236 19.72 1.09 -18.28
CA CYS A 236 20.55 0.23 -17.42
C CYS A 236 21.98 0.75 -17.15
N ARG A 237 22.34 1.93 -17.71
CA ARG A 237 23.60 2.65 -17.39
C ARG A 237 23.57 3.29 -16.00
N TYR A 238 22.38 3.55 -15.48
CA TYR A 238 22.17 4.14 -14.15
C TYR A 238 22.01 3.04 -13.12
N ASN A 239 22.49 3.31 -11.89
CA ASN A 239 22.10 2.49 -10.75
C ASN A 239 20.57 2.58 -10.56
N PRO A 240 19.85 1.46 -10.60
CA PRO A 240 18.37 1.51 -10.60
C PRO A 240 17.78 2.02 -9.29
N ILE A 241 18.41 1.77 -8.16
CA ILE A 241 17.95 2.26 -6.86
C ILE A 241 18.12 3.78 -6.79
N ASP A 242 19.29 4.30 -7.15
CA ASP A 242 19.56 5.75 -7.17
C ASP A 242 18.62 6.46 -8.16
N TYR A 243 18.41 5.84 -9.34
CA TYR A 243 17.50 6.36 -10.33
C TYR A 243 16.04 6.37 -9.86
N SER A 244 15.60 5.33 -9.15
CA SER A 244 14.29 5.27 -8.56
C SER A 244 14.10 6.36 -7.50
N PHE A 245 15.06 6.56 -6.61
CA PHE A 245 15.02 7.68 -5.65
C PHE A 245 15.08 9.05 -6.33
N MET A 246 15.77 9.19 -7.47
CA MET A 246 15.74 10.42 -8.27
C MET A 246 14.32 10.69 -8.83
N ILE A 247 13.62 9.65 -9.33
CA ILE A 247 12.22 9.79 -9.76
C ILE A 247 11.36 10.23 -8.58
N LEU A 248 11.45 9.54 -7.42
CA LEU A 248 10.71 9.89 -6.21
C LEU A 248 10.99 11.33 -5.76
N GLY A 249 12.25 11.77 -5.84
CA GLY A 249 12.64 13.16 -5.59
C GLY A 249 11.97 14.15 -6.53
N SER A 250 11.80 13.78 -7.82
CA SER A 250 11.16 14.64 -8.82
C SER A 250 9.66 14.86 -8.62
N VAL A 251 9.00 13.96 -7.87
CA VAL A 251 7.56 13.99 -7.56
C VAL A 251 7.26 14.22 -6.08
N ASN A 252 8.28 14.61 -5.32
CA ASN A 252 8.19 14.86 -3.88
C ASN A 252 7.27 16.06 -3.57
N GLN A 253 6.52 15.97 -2.46
CA GLN A 253 5.55 16.96 -2.00
C GLN A 253 6.05 17.75 -0.77
N GLY A 254 7.38 17.86 -0.61
CA GLY A 254 7.99 18.55 0.52
C GLY A 254 7.69 17.84 1.83
N TYR A 255 7.20 18.56 2.82
CA TYR A 255 6.89 18.02 4.15
C TYR A 255 5.72 17.01 4.19
N PHE A 256 4.95 16.88 3.10
CA PHE A 256 3.93 15.83 3.00
C PHE A 256 4.49 14.49 2.60
N THR A 257 5.63 14.42 1.90
CA THR A 257 6.27 13.14 1.56
C THR A 257 6.93 12.56 2.80
N GLN A 258 6.21 11.67 3.48
CA GLN A 258 6.65 11.05 4.71
C GLN A 258 7.67 9.95 4.47
N TRP A 259 7.40 9.10 3.46
CA TRP A 259 8.28 7.98 3.10
C TRP A 259 8.52 7.94 1.61
N SER A 260 9.74 7.55 1.23
CA SER A 260 10.10 7.14 -0.13
C SER A 260 10.62 5.71 -0.07
N ILE A 261 10.00 4.81 -0.83
CA ILE A 261 10.28 3.37 -0.81
C ILE A 261 10.63 2.92 -2.21
N VAL A 262 11.65 2.06 -2.33
CA VAL A 262 12.05 1.41 -3.58
C VAL A 262 12.16 -0.09 -3.33
N TYR A 263 11.36 -0.87 -4.05
CA TYR A 263 11.38 -2.32 -4.06
C TYR A 263 12.28 -2.81 -5.21
N ASP A 264 13.33 -3.54 -4.90
CA ASP A 264 14.12 -4.32 -5.85
C ASP A 264 13.54 -5.73 -5.86
N ILE A 265 12.59 -5.94 -6.76
CA ILE A 265 11.71 -7.11 -6.75
C ILE A 265 12.48 -8.39 -7.01
N ASN A 266 13.43 -8.39 -7.97
CA ASN A 266 14.20 -9.58 -8.31
C ASN A 266 15.18 -9.99 -7.22
N ASN A 267 15.80 -9.03 -6.54
CA ASN A 267 16.73 -9.26 -5.45
C ASN A 267 16.05 -9.38 -4.08
N MET A 268 14.70 -9.26 -4.04
CA MET A 268 13.90 -9.35 -2.81
C MET A 268 14.39 -8.37 -1.73
N LYS A 269 14.64 -7.10 -2.11
CA LYS A 269 15.10 -6.04 -1.22
C LYS A 269 14.18 -4.85 -1.25
N ILE A 270 14.07 -4.19 -0.12
CA ILE A 270 13.28 -2.96 0.05
C ILE A 270 14.20 -1.89 0.61
N SER A 271 14.41 -0.82 -0.14
CA SER A 271 15.19 0.35 0.30
C SER A 271 14.23 1.51 0.58
N TYR A 272 14.36 2.16 1.71
CA TYR A 272 13.47 3.25 2.07
C TYR A 272 14.18 4.33 2.87
N LYS A 273 13.60 5.52 2.86
CA LYS A 273 13.94 6.65 3.73
C LYS A 273 12.67 7.39 4.12
N THR A 274 12.74 8.20 5.17
CA THR A 274 11.62 8.99 5.67
C THR A 274 11.95 10.47 5.67
N LEU A 275 10.96 11.31 5.93
CA LEU A 275 11.14 12.74 6.09
C LEU A 275 12.07 13.07 7.28
N THR A 276 11.93 12.33 8.37
CA THR A 276 12.69 12.51 9.62
C THR A 276 14.05 11.81 9.59
N ASN A 277 14.23 10.80 8.73
CA ASN A 277 15.48 10.08 8.55
C ASN A 277 15.75 9.84 7.07
N ASP A 278 16.57 10.70 6.46
CA ASP A 278 16.89 10.71 5.03
C ASP A 278 17.93 9.66 4.61
N LYS A 279 18.53 8.94 5.57
CA LYS A 279 19.42 7.82 5.27
C LYS A 279 18.63 6.68 4.63
N ILE A 280 19.13 6.18 3.52
CA ILE A 280 18.55 4.99 2.88
C ILE A 280 18.85 3.76 3.74
N ARG A 281 17.79 3.09 4.18
CA ARG A 281 17.83 1.83 4.91
C ARG A 281 17.35 0.72 3.97
N THR A 282 18.01 -0.41 3.99
CA THR A 282 17.67 -1.53 3.11
C THR A 282 17.36 -2.77 3.94
N ILE A 283 16.24 -3.40 3.63
CA ILE A 283 15.77 -4.65 4.22
C ILE A 283 15.87 -5.73 3.14
N SER A 284 16.49 -6.86 3.46
CA SER A 284 16.46 -8.03 2.59
C SER A 284 15.40 -9.00 3.10
N MET A 285 14.45 -9.40 2.27
CA MET A 285 13.46 -10.41 2.65
C MET A 285 14.09 -11.74 3.01
N ASN A 286 15.27 -12.05 2.44
CA ASN A 286 15.99 -13.29 2.71
C ASN A 286 16.55 -13.37 4.14
N ASP A 287 16.57 -12.26 4.87
CA ASP A 287 17.06 -12.22 6.26
C ASP A 287 15.99 -12.67 7.27
N PHE A 288 14.75 -12.94 6.81
CA PHE A 288 13.63 -13.28 7.68
C PHE A 288 13.06 -14.67 7.44
N ASP A 289 12.69 -15.32 8.52
CA ASP A 289 11.87 -16.52 8.48
C ASP A 289 10.38 -16.12 8.47
N PHE A 290 9.69 -16.37 7.37
CA PHE A 290 8.27 -16.11 7.23
C PHE A 290 7.38 -17.26 7.71
N SER A 291 7.94 -18.35 8.24
CA SER A 291 7.15 -19.44 8.81
C SER A 291 6.41 -18.99 10.09
N PRO A 292 5.30 -19.65 10.46
CA PRO A 292 4.56 -19.33 11.68
C PRO A 292 5.26 -19.81 12.96
N VAL A 293 6.42 -20.49 12.85
CA VAL A 293 7.17 -21.03 13.99
C VAL A 293 7.87 -19.92 14.79
N THR A 294 8.29 -18.85 14.10
CA THR A 294 8.89 -17.68 14.74
C THR A 294 7.85 -16.55 14.88
N PRO A 295 7.99 -15.68 15.88
CA PRO A 295 7.03 -14.57 16.05
C PRO A 295 7.06 -13.61 14.85
N ALA A 296 5.94 -12.93 14.62
CA ALA A 296 5.92 -11.77 13.75
C ALA A 296 6.84 -10.69 14.33
N LEU A 297 7.48 -9.91 13.44
CA LEU A 297 8.42 -8.87 13.83
C LEU A 297 7.92 -7.50 13.35
N TYR A 298 8.40 -6.45 13.98
CA TYR A 298 8.20 -5.08 13.55
C TYR A 298 9.39 -4.21 13.90
N ILE A 299 9.48 -3.04 13.26
CA ILE A 299 10.37 -1.95 13.60
C ILE A 299 9.65 -0.63 13.36
N ASP A 300 9.93 0.39 14.17
CA ASP A 300 9.51 1.76 13.86
C ASP A 300 10.17 2.22 12.55
N ILE A 301 9.39 2.85 11.66
CA ILE A 301 9.86 3.22 10.32
C ILE A 301 11.02 4.22 10.36
N ASP A 302 11.15 5.02 11.43
CA ASP A 302 12.23 6.01 11.59
C ASP A 302 13.47 5.45 12.26
N SER A 303 13.47 4.17 12.67
CA SER A 303 14.62 3.53 13.29
C SER A 303 15.89 3.64 12.46
N ASP A 304 17.01 3.93 13.11
CA ASP A 304 18.33 3.98 12.50
C ASP A 304 18.97 2.59 12.39
N ILE A 305 19.92 2.47 11.46
CA ILE A 305 20.80 1.30 11.37
C ILE A 305 21.75 1.33 12.58
N GLN A 306 21.72 0.27 13.40
CA GLN A 306 22.63 0.06 14.51
C GLN A 306 23.59 -1.10 14.19
N ASN A 307 24.89 -0.86 14.31
CA ASN A 307 25.91 -1.87 13.98
C ASN A 307 25.75 -2.53 12.60
N GLY A 308 25.25 -1.77 11.62
CA GLY A 308 25.03 -2.26 10.25
C GLY A 308 23.71 -2.95 10.00
N ASN A 309 22.81 -3.09 11.00
CA ASN A 309 21.54 -3.76 10.90
C ASN A 309 20.38 -2.90 11.39
N LEU A 310 19.17 -3.23 10.93
CA LEU A 310 17.92 -2.76 11.50
C LEU A 310 17.44 -3.78 12.56
N ASP A 311 17.25 -3.33 13.78
CA ASP A 311 16.91 -4.19 14.92
C ASP A 311 15.39 -4.40 14.98
N PHE A 312 14.90 -5.42 14.27
CA PHE A 312 13.50 -5.82 14.33
C PHE A 312 13.16 -6.50 15.65
N MET A 313 12.07 -6.07 16.26
CA MET A 313 11.57 -6.60 17.54
C MET A 313 10.39 -7.56 17.31
N PRO A 314 10.16 -8.53 18.22
CA PRO A 314 8.92 -9.30 18.23
C PRO A 314 7.70 -8.39 18.30
N TYR A 315 6.64 -8.74 17.57
CA TYR A 315 5.39 -8.00 17.59
C TYR A 315 4.92 -7.72 19.02
N SER A 316 4.45 -6.50 19.25
CA SER A 316 3.90 -6.03 20.51
C SER A 316 2.53 -5.42 20.28
N SER A 317 1.50 -6.00 20.90
CA SER A 317 0.14 -5.44 20.86
C SER A 317 0.06 -4.07 21.53
N THR A 318 0.89 -3.82 22.54
CA THR A 318 0.99 -2.53 23.22
C THR A 318 1.52 -1.45 22.26
N GLU A 319 2.61 -1.73 21.55
CA GLU A 319 3.19 -0.78 20.59
C GLU A 319 2.28 -0.59 19.37
N ASN A 320 1.65 -1.66 18.88
CA ASN A 320 0.65 -1.57 17.82
C ASN A 320 -0.54 -0.68 18.21
N LYS A 321 -1.04 -0.83 19.44
CA LYS A 321 -2.11 0.02 19.98
C LYS A 321 -1.63 1.47 20.14
N ALA A 322 -0.43 1.69 20.65
CA ALA A 322 0.15 3.03 20.80
C ALA A 322 0.27 3.75 19.45
N LEU A 323 0.73 3.07 18.40
CA LEU A 323 0.78 3.61 17.04
C LEU A 323 -0.64 4.01 16.55
N ILE A 324 -1.62 3.12 16.70
CA ILE A 324 -3.00 3.40 16.27
C ILE A 324 -3.55 4.62 16.99
N GLU A 325 -3.42 4.69 18.31
CA GLU A 325 -3.88 5.83 19.09
C GLU A 325 -3.19 7.13 18.71
N LEU A 326 -1.86 7.09 18.47
CA LEU A 326 -1.10 8.25 18.00
C LEU A 326 -1.65 8.75 16.66
N VAL A 327 -1.81 7.87 15.68
CA VAL A 327 -2.28 8.24 14.34
C VAL A 327 -3.69 8.81 14.38
N PHE A 328 -4.62 8.14 15.05
CA PHE A 328 -6.02 8.57 15.11
C PHE A 328 -6.22 9.84 15.95
N SER A 329 -5.33 10.16 16.89
CA SER A 329 -5.39 11.39 17.66
C SER A 329 -4.65 12.57 17.02
N SER A 330 -3.83 12.33 15.99
CA SER A 330 -2.99 13.37 15.37
C SER A 330 -3.70 14.16 14.26
N LEU A 331 -4.85 13.70 13.79
CA LEU A 331 -5.56 14.30 12.66
C LEU A 331 -7.02 14.56 13.01
N ASP A 332 -7.46 15.82 12.78
CA ASP A 332 -8.83 16.26 13.06
C ASP A 332 -9.88 15.43 12.34
N GLU A 333 -9.57 14.91 11.18
CA GLU A 333 -10.43 14.06 10.36
C GLU A 333 -10.75 12.70 11.00
N PHE A 334 -9.94 12.24 11.97
CA PHE A 334 -10.16 11.01 12.71
C PHE A 334 -10.82 11.22 14.08
N VAL A 335 -11.09 12.48 14.47
CA VAL A 335 -11.67 12.81 15.79
C VAL A 335 -13.00 12.10 16.04
N GLY A 336 -13.79 11.81 15.01
CA GLY A 336 -15.07 11.12 15.13
C GLY A 336 -15.00 9.59 15.17
N ILE A 337 -13.81 9.00 15.00
CA ILE A 337 -13.66 7.54 14.94
C ILE A 337 -13.79 6.93 16.34
N PRO A 338 -14.77 6.03 16.57
CA PRO A 338 -15.03 5.46 17.89
C PRO A 338 -13.82 4.70 18.45
N GLN A 339 -13.64 4.75 19.78
CA GLN A 339 -12.57 4.01 20.46
C GLN A 339 -12.69 2.50 20.22
N GLU A 340 -13.91 1.96 20.18
CA GLU A 340 -14.18 0.55 19.92
C GLU A 340 -13.62 0.10 18.56
N PHE A 341 -13.63 0.99 17.56
CA PHE A 341 -13.03 0.67 16.25
C PHE A 341 -11.51 0.66 16.33
N ARG A 342 -10.89 1.62 17.01
CA ARG A 342 -9.44 1.64 17.24
C ARG A 342 -8.97 0.43 18.04
N ASP A 343 -9.73 0.02 19.07
CA ASP A 343 -9.45 -1.20 19.83
C ASP A 343 -9.58 -2.46 18.97
N LEU A 344 -10.54 -2.49 18.03
CA LEU A 344 -10.69 -3.57 17.08
C LEU A 344 -9.48 -3.70 16.15
N LEU A 345 -8.99 -2.57 15.59
CA LEU A 345 -7.77 -2.54 14.76
C LEU A 345 -6.56 -3.02 15.56
N ALA A 346 -6.42 -2.57 16.81
CA ALA A 346 -5.31 -2.97 17.67
C ALA A 346 -5.30 -4.47 17.96
N GLN A 347 -6.47 -5.11 18.03
CA GLN A 347 -6.63 -6.53 18.31
C GLN A 347 -6.65 -7.41 17.05
N LEU A 348 -6.66 -6.84 15.85
CA LEU A 348 -6.85 -7.61 14.62
C LEU A 348 -5.79 -8.71 14.45
N HIS A 349 -4.52 -8.40 14.71
CA HIS A 349 -3.46 -9.39 14.63
C HIS A 349 -3.58 -10.50 15.68
N GLU A 350 -4.12 -10.21 16.86
CA GLU A 350 -4.34 -11.20 17.94
C GLU A 350 -5.41 -12.24 17.56
N THR A 351 -6.21 -11.96 16.52
CA THR A 351 -7.17 -12.94 15.98
C THR A 351 -6.55 -13.92 14.98
N THR A 352 -5.29 -13.73 14.61
CA THR A 352 -4.60 -14.65 13.69
C THR A 352 -4.16 -15.92 14.42
N VAL A 353 -4.34 -17.07 13.78
CA VAL A 353 -4.02 -18.39 14.37
C VAL A 353 -3.12 -19.18 13.43
N PRO A 354 -1.99 -19.71 13.89
CA PRO A 354 -1.20 -20.62 13.08
C PRO A 354 -2.02 -21.85 12.66
N LEU A 355 -1.89 -22.28 11.41
CA LEU A 355 -2.44 -23.57 11.01
C LEU A 355 -1.77 -24.68 11.83
N PRO A 356 -2.56 -25.64 12.36
CA PRO A 356 -1.99 -26.81 13.02
C PRO A 356 -1.04 -27.52 12.03
N ILE A 357 0.21 -27.75 12.47
CA ILE A 357 1.12 -28.62 11.72
C ILE A 357 0.56 -30.04 11.89
N VAL A 358 -0.19 -30.50 10.90
CA VAL A 358 -0.56 -31.90 10.82
C VAL A 358 0.74 -32.65 10.56
N GLY A 359 1.25 -33.35 11.57
CA GLY A 359 2.47 -34.13 11.48
C GLY A 359 2.39 -35.10 10.28
N ARG A 360 3.45 -35.08 9.48
CA ARG A 360 3.68 -36.07 8.44
C ARG A 360 4.11 -37.38 9.04
#